data_7a29940832a0a0779fc0cf24865809db
#
_entry.id   7a29940832a0a0779fc0cf24865809db
#
_cell.length_a   1.000
_cell.length_b   1.000
_cell.length_c   1.000
_cell.angle_alpha   90.00
_cell.angle_beta   90.00
_cell.angle_gamma   90.00
#
_symmetry.space_group_name_H-M   'P 1'
#
loop_
_entity.id
_entity.type
_entity.pdbx_description
1 polymer ?
#
loop_
_entity_poly.entity_id
_entity_poly.type
_entity_poly.pdbx_seq_one_letter_code
_entity_poly.pdbx_strand_id
1 'polypeptide(L)'
;LTHTTTPPPSPSPYPNNAIRPHLITLSRRPCPHPPSSTSASAAASYFYVDRILLPISFSHPLSTSSRSADKDADKDDSLQPPLRSVSWVERWLPEAARPYAMLARLDKPIGTWLLAWPCIWSITIAAMPGELPDLKMLALFGCGAVLLRGAGCTVNDLLDRDIDNKVERTKSRPFASGDLAPSQGVCFLGFQLLLGLGILLQLNNFSRVLGASSLLLVFSYPLMKRFTFWPQAYLGLTFNWGALLGWATIKGSLDPAVILPLYTAAIWCTLVYDTIYAHQDKEDDLKVGVKSIALRFGDSTKQWISAFGAASVGSLALNGYSAEIA
;
A
#
# COMPACT_ATOMS: atom_id res chain seq x y z
N LEU A 1 -48.80 51.40 -27.18
CA LEU A 1 -47.71 51.62 -26.20
C LEU A 1 -46.55 50.69 -26.57
N THR A 2 -45.64 51.22 -27.38
CA THR A 2 -44.46 50.61 -27.94
C THR A 2 -43.34 50.77 -26.91
N HIS A 3 -42.74 49.62 -26.37
CA HIS A 3 -41.51 49.63 -25.65
C HIS A 3 -40.37 49.24 -26.57
N THR A 4 -39.53 50.21 -26.90
CA THR A 4 -38.24 50.04 -27.55
C THR A 4 -37.21 49.63 -26.52
N THR A 5 -36.61 48.44 -26.69
CA THR A 5 -35.44 48.00 -25.91
C THR A 5 -34.16 48.22 -26.71
N THR A 6 -33.29 49.06 -26.19
CA THR A 6 -31.93 49.30 -26.68
C THR A 6 -30.99 48.15 -26.29
N PRO A 7 -30.04 47.75 -27.16
CA PRO A 7 -29.06 46.72 -26.81
C PRO A 7 -27.88 47.30 -25.97
N PRO A 8 -27.20 46.45 -25.15
CA PRO A 8 -26.07 46.91 -24.34
C PRO A 8 -24.80 47.08 -25.16
N PRO A 9 -23.82 47.89 -24.68
CA PRO A 9 -22.61 48.23 -25.41
C PRO A 9 -21.58 47.11 -25.35
N SER A 10 -20.78 46.97 -26.44
CA SER A 10 -19.66 46.08 -26.63
C SER A 10 -18.46 46.45 -25.74
N PRO A 11 -17.66 45.47 -25.23
CA PRO A 11 -16.45 45.77 -24.47
C PRO A 11 -15.29 46.18 -25.39
N SER A 12 -14.52 47.17 -24.93
CA SER A 12 -13.32 47.71 -25.56
C SER A 12 -12.12 46.78 -25.44
N PRO A 13 -11.14 46.87 -26.36
CA PRO A 13 -9.95 45.99 -26.34
C PRO A 13 -8.90 46.50 -25.38
N TYR A 14 -8.35 45.57 -24.59
CA TYR A 14 -7.17 45.80 -23.71
C TYR A 14 -5.86 45.88 -24.53
N PRO A 15 -4.90 46.73 -24.16
CA PRO A 15 -3.62 46.81 -24.82
C PRO A 15 -2.63 45.71 -24.39
N ASN A 16 -2.01 45.10 -25.39
CA ASN A 16 -0.90 44.19 -25.26
C ASN A 16 0.32 44.89 -24.62
N ASN A 17 0.74 44.45 -23.41
CA ASN A 17 2.08 44.71 -22.89
C ASN A 17 2.90 43.42 -22.99
N ALA A 18 3.75 43.38 -24.03
CA ALA A 18 4.78 42.37 -24.20
C ALA A 18 5.94 42.66 -23.24
N ILE A 19 6.11 41.79 -22.24
CA ILE A 19 7.33 41.79 -21.40
C ILE A 19 8.33 40.82 -22.05
N ARG A 20 9.46 41.39 -22.53
CA ARG A 20 10.63 40.63 -22.99
C ARG A 20 11.34 39.98 -21.79
N PRO A 21 11.76 38.71 -21.85
CA PRO A 21 12.64 38.13 -20.84
C PRO A 21 14.08 38.55 -21.10
N HIS A 22 14.72 39.19 -20.09
CA HIS A 22 16.14 39.42 -20.05
C HIS A 22 16.88 38.10 -19.77
N LEU A 23 17.77 37.73 -20.69
CA LEU A 23 18.79 36.70 -20.50
C LEU A 23 19.81 37.18 -19.47
N ILE A 24 19.88 36.59 -18.30
CA ILE A 24 20.96 36.73 -17.34
C ILE A 24 21.96 35.60 -17.58
N THR A 25 23.09 35.94 -18.13
CA THR A 25 24.27 35.09 -18.28
C THR A 25 24.96 34.97 -16.93
N LEU A 26 24.85 33.81 -16.25
CA LEU A 26 25.60 33.53 -15.03
C LEU A 26 26.94 32.85 -15.38
N SER A 27 28.01 33.60 -15.15
CA SER A 27 29.41 33.21 -15.19
C SER A 27 29.69 32.02 -14.25
N ARG A 28 30.31 30.96 -14.78
CA ARG A 28 30.85 29.83 -14.00
C ARG A 28 32.11 30.29 -13.24
N ARG A 29 32.08 30.13 -11.90
CA ARG A 29 33.30 30.12 -11.07
C ARG A 29 33.62 28.66 -10.68
N PRO A 30 34.91 28.26 -10.65
CA PRO A 30 35.31 26.90 -10.30
C PRO A 30 35.28 26.64 -8.80
N CYS A 31 34.85 25.40 -8.40
CA CYS A 31 34.88 24.92 -7.03
C CYS A 31 36.33 24.61 -6.58
N PRO A 32 36.70 24.89 -5.32
CA PRO A 32 37.96 24.43 -4.73
C PRO A 32 37.83 23.02 -4.17
N HIS A 33 38.91 22.23 -4.27
CA HIS A 33 39.07 20.87 -3.74
C HIS A 33 39.01 20.82 -2.22
N PRO A 34 38.50 19.70 -1.60
CA PRO A 34 38.56 19.51 -0.16
C PRO A 34 39.93 18.97 0.28
N PRO A 35 40.40 19.32 1.49
CA PRO A 35 41.59 18.71 2.09
C PRO A 35 41.31 17.36 2.74
N SER A 36 42.38 16.56 2.72
CA SER A 36 42.46 15.18 3.28
C SER A 36 42.48 15.16 4.81
N SER A 37 41.92 14.07 5.33
CA SER A 37 42.21 13.36 6.60
C SER A 37 42.07 14.07 7.94
N THR A 38 41.18 13.59 8.79
CA THR A 38 41.54 13.09 10.12
C THR A 38 40.37 12.22 10.71
N SER A 39 40.77 11.16 11.35
CA SER A 39 40.02 10.16 12.05
C SER A 39 39.23 10.70 13.25
N ALA A 40 37.95 10.35 13.38
CA ALA A 40 37.24 10.34 14.66
C ALA A 40 36.30 9.12 14.72
N SER A 41 36.69 8.21 15.61
CA SER A 41 35.95 7.05 16.08
C SER A 41 34.64 7.51 16.71
N ALA A 42 33.51 7.08 16.15
CA ALA A 42 32.21 7.08 16.83
C ALA A 42 31.68 5.67 16.83
N ALA A 43 31.66 5.08 18.02
CA ALA A 43 31.12 3.75 18.30
C ALA A 43 29.65 3.70 17.95
N ALA A 44 29.29 2.99 16.88
CA ALA A 44 27.93 2.58 16.59
C ALA A 44 27.62 1.32 17.40
N SER A 45 26.73 1.46 18.39
CA SER A 45 26.15 0.34 19.11
C SER A 45 25.28 -0.46 18.16
N TYR A 46 25.81 -1.58 17.68
CA TYR A 46 25.03 -2.58 16.95
C TYR A 46 24.13 -3.32 17.93
N PHE A 47 22.83 -3.08 17.87
CA PHE A 47 21.85 -3.99 18.42
C PHE A 47 21.79 -5.24 17.54
N TYR A 48 22.29 -6.32 18.09
CA TYR A 48 22.27 -7.66 17.55
C TYR A 48 20.85 -8.22 17.71
N VAL A 49 20.04 -8.17 16.66
CA VAL A 49 18.80 -8.96 16.53
C VAL A 49 19.08 -10.06 15.52
N ASP A 50 19.66 -11.15 16.03
CA ASP A 50 19.96 -12.33 15.23
C ASP A 50 18.83 -13.35 15.36
N ARG A 51 18.40 -13.85 14.20
CA ARG A 51 17.61 -15.07 14.00
C ARG A 51 16.12 -15.04 14.35
N ILE A 52 15.30 -14.41 13.54
CA ILE A 52 14.05 -14.98 12.99
C ILE A 52 13.67 -14.15 11.74
N LEU A 53 14.40 -14.29 10.66
CA LEU A 53 13.94 -13.84 9.34
C LEU A 53 14.32 -14.91 8.32
N LEU A 54 13.32 -15.56 7.76
CA LEU A 54 13.43 -16.31 6.53
C LEU A 54 14.13 -15.46 5.46
N PRO A 55 15.04 -15.98 4.65
CA PRO A 55 15.76 -15.19 3.66
C PRO A 55 14.81 -14.74 2.55
N ILE A 56 14.39 -13.48 2.61
CA ILE A 56 13.82 -12.82 1.46
C ILE A 56 15.01 -12.37 0.61
N SER A 57 15.35 -13.17 -0.38
CA SER A 57 16.39 -12.84 -1.36
C SER A 57 15.87 -11.74 -2.28
N PHE A 58 16.22 -10.49 -1.99
CA PHE A 58 16.11 -9.37 -2.92
C PHE A 58 17.39 -9.30 -3.75
N SER A 59 17.45 -10.06 -4.83
CA SER A 59 18.47 -9.92 -5.87
C SER A 59 17.88 -9.14 -7.04
N HIS A 60 18.01 -7.82 -6.99
CA HIS A 60 17.99 -7.01 -8.20
C HIS A 60 19.35 -6.34 -8.37
N PRO A 61 20.08 -6.60 -9.46
CA PRO A 61 21.29 -5.86 -9.77
C PRO A 61 20.90 -4.45 -10.24
N LEU A 62 21.44 -3.44 -9.56
CA LEU A 62 21.48 -2.06 -10.04
C LEU A 62 22.45 -2.01 -11.22
N SER A 63 21.90 -1.94 -12.43
CA SER A 63 22.65 -1.69 -13.64
C SER A 63 23.00 -0.20 -13.72
N THR A 64 24.22 0.15 -13.32
CA THR A 64 24.85 1.44 -13.68
C THR A 64 25.45 1.29 -15.07
N SER A 65 24.78 1.83 -16.08
CA SER A 65 25.31 1.94 -17.44
C SER A 65 26.30 3.09 -17.53
N SER A 66 27.59 2.82 -17.45
CA SER A 66 28.63 3.69 -17.96
C SER A 66 28.98 3.26 -19.40
N ARG A 67 28.66 4.15 -20.33
CA ARG A 67 28.88 3.99 -21.77
C ARG A 67 30.31 4.34 -22.10
N SER A 68 31.15 3.36 -22.37
CA SER A 68 32.38 3.55 -23.15
C SER A 68 32.26 2.72 -24.45
N ALA A 69 32.48 3.41 -25.55
CA ALA A 69 32.49 2.83 -26.88
C ALA A 69 33.75 1.98 -27.05
N ASP A 70 33.56 0.72 -27.45
CA ASP A 70 34.51 0.06 -28.30
C ASP A 70 33.81 -0.96 -29.18
N LYS A 71 34.34 -1.11 -30.42
CA LYS A 71 33.79 -1.86 -31.52
C LYS A 71 34.28 -3.30 -31.49
N ASP A 72 33.49 -4.16 -32.16
CA ASP A 72 33.80 -5.45 -32.75
C ASP A 72 33.96 -6.64 -31.78
N ALA A 73 32.88 -7.43 -31.68
CA ALA A 73 32.91 -8.88 -31.85
C ALA A 73 31.53 -9.51 -31.79
N ASP A 74 31.11 -10.05 -32.88
CA ASP A 74 30.02 -11.01 -33.08
C ASP A 74 30.10 -12.16 -32.07
N LYS A 75 29.09 -12.26 -31.17
CA LYS A 75 28.71 -13.48 -30.47
C LYS A 75 27.23 -13.40 -30.15
N ASP A 76 26.48 -14.19 -30.89
CA ASP A 76 25.15 -14.69 -30.66
C ASP A 76 25.05 -15.23 -29.21
N ASP A 77 24.74 -14.36 -28.28
CA ASP A 77 24.39 -14.73 -26.91
C ASP A 77 22.87 -14.58 -26.78
N SER A 78 22.18 -15.67 -27.06
CA SER A 78 20.76 -15.86 -26.86
C SER A 78 20.45 -15.53 -25.38
N LEU A 79 20.07 -14.28 -25.13
CA LEU A 79 19.53 -13.81 -23.88
C LEU A 79 18.31 -14.66 -23.53
N GLN A 80 18.55 -15.75 -22.79
CA GLN A 80 17.49 -16.49 -22.17
C GLN A 80 16.75 -15.51 -21.23
N PRO A 81 15.42 -15.36 -21.37
CA PRO A 81 14.66 -14.55 -20.46
C PRO A 81 14.92 -15.04 -19.02
N PRO A 82 15.03 -14.14 -18.02
CA PRO A 82 15.31 -14.54 -16.65
C PRO A 82 14.32 -15.62 -16.25
N LEU A 83 14.82 -16.73 -15.72
CA LEU A 83 14.05 -17.89 -15.28
C LEU A 83 12.93 -17.38 -14.35
N ARG A 84 11.71 -17.35 -14.87
CA ARG A 84 10.52 -16.98 -14.11
C ARG A 84 10.40 -17.97 -12.95
N SER A 85 10.58 -17.52 -11.72
CA SER A 85 10.39 -18.37 -10.56
C SER A 85 8.95 -18.84 -10.54
N VAL A 86 8.76 -20.14 -10.78
CA VAL A 86 7.42 -20.77 -10.77
C VAL A 86 6.85 -20.62 -9.36
N SER A 87 5.70 -19.97 -9.25
CA SER A 87 5.06 -19.78 -7.96
C SER A 87 4.59 -21.14 -7.40
N TRP A 88 4.49 -21.25 -6.04
CA TRP A 88 3.97 -22.48 -5.42
C TRP A 88 2.54 -22.81 -5.90
N VAL A 89 1.76 -21.78 -6.26
CA VAL A 89 0.41 -21.90 -6.84
C VAL A 89 0.45 -22.67 -8.16
N GLU A 90 1.39 -22.33 -9.04
CA GLU A 90 1.56 -23.00 -10.34
C GLU A 90 2.07 -24.44 -10.17
N ARG A 91 2.84 -24.67 -9.10
CA ARG A 91 3.48 -25.98 -8.85
C ARG A 91 2.54 -27.00 -8.21
N TRP A 92 1.67 -26.58 -7.30
CA TRP A 92 0.92 -27.48 -6.44
C TRP A 92 -0.60 -27.48 -6.68
N LEU A 93 -1.16 -26.41 -7.28
CA LEU A 93 -2.60 -26.34 -7.50
C LEU A 93 -2.98 -26.85 -8.89
N PRO A 94 -4.16 -27.54 -9.00
CA PRO A 94 -4.77 -27.87 -10.29
C PRO A 94 -4.99 -26.60 -11.13
N GLU A 95 -4.90 -26.74 -12.46
CA GLU A 95 -5.05 -25.59 -13.39
C GLU A 95 -6.33 -24.80 -13.18
N ALA A 96 -7.46 -25.48 -12.93
CA ALA A 96 -8.74 -24.84 -12.68
C ALA A 96 -8.78 -24.00 -11.39
N ALA A 97 -7.93 -24.29 -10.39
CA ALA A 97 -7.89 -23.56 -9.12
C ALA A 97 -6.87 -22.41 -9.14
N ARG A 98 -5.89 -22.42 -10.03
CA ARG A 98 -4.82 -21.38 -10.10
C ARG A 98 -5.35 -19.96 -10.24
N PRO A 99 -6.30 -19.66 -11.16
CA PRO A 99 -6.81 -18.30 -11.30
C PRO A 99 -7.47 -17.76 -10.02
N TYR A 100 -8.18 -18.62 -9.28
CA TYR A 100 -8.80 -18.24 -8.01
C TYR A 100 -7.77 -17.98 -6.91
N ALA A 101 -6.72 -18.79 -6.84
CA ALA A 101 -5.62 -18.58 -5.90
C ALA A 101 -4.84 -17.29 -6.21
N MET A 102 -4.63 -16.99 -7.49
CA MET A 102 -4.02 -15.74 -7.95
C MET A 102 -4.93 -14.53 -7.67
N LEU A 103 -6.25 -14.68 -7.85
CA LEU A 103 -7.23 -13.65 -7.54
C LEU A 103 -7.23 -13.33 -6.03
N ALA A 104 -7.15 -14.35 -5.17
CA ALA A 104 -7.02 -14.21 -3.73
C ALA A 104 -5.60 -13.78 -3.27
N ARG A 105 -4.64 -13.59 -4.20
CA ARG A 105 -3.24 -13.24 -3.90
C ARG A 105 -2.52 -14.22 -2.99
N LEU A 106 -2.84 -15.51 -3.06
CA LEU A 106 -2.16 -16.55 -2.28
C LEU A 106 -0.70 -16.75 -2.73
N ASP A 107 -0.40 -16.39 -3.98
CA ASP A 107 0.96 -16.33 -4.55
C ASP A 107 1.82 -15.21 -3.97
N LYS A 108 1.18 -14.17 -3.38
CA LYS A 108 1.83 -12.96 -2.85
C LYS A 108 1.29 -12.62 -1.45
N PRO A 109 1.68 -13.38 -0.41
CA PRO A 109 1.05 -13.34 0.92
C PRO A 109 1.34 -12.06 1.72
N ILE A 110 2.23 -11.16 1.24
CA ILE A 110 2.61 -9.94 1.96
C ILE A 110 1.40 -9.10 2.41
N GLY A 111 0.39 -8.94 1.53
CA GLY A 111 -0.81 -8.17 1.88
C GLY A 111 -1.68 -8.86 2.94
N THR A 112 -1.65 -10.20 3.01
CA THR A 112 -2.31 -10.96 4.09
C THR A 112 -1.62 -10.73 5.42
N TRP A 113 -0.30 -10.74 5.46
CA TRP A 113 0.47 -10.42 6.66
C TRP A 113 0.24 -8.99 7.13
N LEU A 114 0.24 -8.01 6.21
CA LEU A 114 -0.06 -6.61 6.55
C LEU A 114 -1.46 -6.44 7.15
N LEU A 115 -2.42 -7.27 6.78
CA LEU A 115 -3.76 -7.27 7.35
C LEU A 115 -3.83 -8.02 8.70
N ALA A 116 -3.04 -9.09 8.86
CA ALA A 116 -3.02 -9.91 10.07
C ALA A 116 -2.27 -9.26 11.24
N TRP A 117 -1.14 -8.56 10.99
CA TRP A 117 -0.30 -7.98 12.03
C TRP A 117 -1.04 -7.04 12.98
N PRO A 118 -1.86 -6.07 12.52
CA PRO A 118 -2.63 -5.21 13.43
C PRO A 118 -3.57 -5.98 14.36
N CYS A 119 -4.17 -7.07 13.85
CA CYS A 119 -5.00 -7.96 14.66
C CYS A 119 -4.17 -8.68 15.73
N ILE A 120 -3.03 -9.25 15.34
CA ILE A 120 -2.12 -9.97 16.24
C ILE A 120 -1.64 -9.04 17.35
N TRP A 121 -1.18 -7.82 17.02
CA TRP A 121 -0.72 -6.85 18.00
C TRP A 121 -1.81 -6.49 19.01
N SER A 122 -3.01 -6.19 18.54
CA SER A 122 -4.10 -5.78 19.43
C SER A 122 -4.61 -6.92 20.31
N ILE A 123 -4.68 -8.15 19.80
CA ILE A 123 -5.04 -9.34 20.59
C ILE A 123 -3.97 -9.62 21.67
N THR A 124 -2.70 -9.44 21.31
CA THR A 124 -1.57 -9.66 22.26
C THR A 124 -1.56 -8.59 23.36
N ILE A 125 -1.75 -7.31 22.99
CA ILE A 125 -1.82 -6.20 23.99
C ILE A 125 -3.09 -6.32 24.86
N ALA A 126 -4.17 -6.88 24.33
CA ALA A 126 -5.40 -7.11 25.08
C ALA A 126 -5.32 -8.30 26.05
N ALA A 127 -4.31 -9.18 25.93
CA ALA A 127 -4.10 -10.27 26.88
C ALA A 127 -3.75 -9.73 28.28
N MET A 128 -4.01 -10.54 29.32
CA MET A 128 -3.62 -10.16 30.69
C MET A 128 -2.09 -10.26 30.85
N PRO A 129 -1.46 -9.38 31.62
CA PRO A 129 -0.04 -9.45 31.87
C PRO A 129 0.38 -10.84 32.41
N GLY A 130 1.36 -11.47 31.75
CA GLY A 130 1.84 -12.81 32.10
C GLY A 130 1.06 -13.98 31.51
N GLU A 131 -0.03 -13.74 30.79
CA GLU A 131 -0.79 -14.77 30.09
C GLU A 131 -0.48 -14.79 28.60
N LEU A 132 -0.62 -15.97 27.99
CA LEU A 132 -0.52 -16.10 26.53
C LEU A 132 -1.74 -15.49 25.86
N PRO A 133 -1.58 -14.87 24.69
CA PRO A 133 -2.70 -14.40 23.88
C PRO A 133 -3.65 -15.53 23.51
N ASP A 134 -4.93 -15.25 23.33
CA ASP A 134 -5.93 -16.23 22.92
C ASP A 134 -5.59 -16.82 21.54
N LEU A 135 -5.07 -18.05 21.53
CA LEU A 135 -4.64 -18.76 20.33
C LEU A 135 -5.80 -19.03 19.37
N LYS A 136 -7.01 -19.24 19.90
CA LYS A 136 -8.21 -19.43 19.08
C LYS A 136 -8.51 -18.15 18.30
N MET A 137 -8.46 -17.00 18.97
CA MET A 137 -8.70 -15.70 18.32
C MET A 137 -7.57 -15.38 17.31
N LEU A 138 -6.31 -15.66 17.64
CA LEU A 138 -5.21 -15.50 16.67
C LEU A 138 -5.42 -16.33 15.41
N ALA A 139 -5.85 -17.60 15.55
CA ALA A 139 -6.14 -18.47 14.40
C ALA A 139 -7.35 -17.95 13.57
N LEU A 140 -8.44 -17.55 14.23
CA LEU A 140 -9.63 -17.01 13.57
C LEU A 140 -9.31 -15.74 12.79
N PHE A 141 -8.53 -14.82 13.38
CA PHE A 141 -8.12 -13.59 12.72
C PHE A 141 -7.11 -13.84 11.60
N GLY A 142 -6.22 -14.83 11.75
CA GLY A 142 -5.33 -15.28 10.67
C GLY A 142 -6.10 -15.80 9.46
N CYS A 143 -7.07 -16.69 9.67
CA CYS A 143 -7.97 -17.16 8.62
C CYS A 143 -8.82 -16.01 8.03
N GLY A 144 -9.34 -15.13 8.89
CA GLY A 144 -10.09 -13.94 8.48
C GLY A 144 -9.27 -13.01 7.58
N ALA A 145 -7.98 -12.82 7.90
CA ALA A 145 -7.07 -11.99 7.10
C ALA A 145 -6.87 -12.58 5.69
N VAL A 146 -6.73 -13.90 5.54
CA VAL A 146 -6.65 -14.56 4.23
C VAL A 146 -7.92 -14.32 3.43
N LEU A 147 -9.09 -14.56 4.03
CA LEU A 147 -10.38 -14.40 3.36
C LEU A 147 -10.67 -12.95 2.98
N LEU A 148 -10.47 -12.02 3.92
CA LEU A 148 -10.74 -10.60 3.68
C LEU A 148 -9.76 -10.01 2.66
N ARG A 149 -8.49 -10.43 2.68
CA ARG A 149 -7.51 -10.06 1.65
C ARG A 149 -7.95 -10.54 0.28
N GLY A 150 -8.35 -11.81 0.17
CA GLY A 150 -8.87 -12.39 -1.07
C GLY A 150 -10.11 -11.64 -1.57
N ALA A 151 -11.08 -11.39 -0.70
CA ALA A 151 -12.30 -10.66 -1.04
C ALA A 151 -11.99 -9.22 -1.51
N GLY A 152 -11.14 -8.49 -0.78
CA GLY A 152 -10.73 -7.14 -1.16
C GLY A 152 -10.01 -7.10 -2.52
N CYS A 153 -9.13 -8.05 -2.80
CA CYS A 153 -8.47 -8.17 -4.10
C CYS A 153 -9.46 -8.50 -5.21
N THR A 154 -10.41 -9.39 -4.97
CA THR A 154 -11.45 -9.74 -5.95
C THR A 154 -12.31 -8.52 -6.31
N VAL A 155 -12.74 -7.74 -5.32
CA VAL A 155 -13.48 -6.49 -5.54
C VAL A 155 -12.64 -5.49 -6.33
N ASN A 156 -11.37 -5.30 -5.93
CA ASN A 156 -10.48 -4.35 -6.60
C ASN A 156 -10.24 -4.74 -8.06
N ASP A 157 -9.90 -5.99 -8.33
CA ASP A 157 -9.62 -6.47 -9.69
C ASP A 157 -10.88 -6.45 -10.57
N LEU A 158 -12.07 -6.63 -9.98
CA LEU A 158 -13.34 -6.54 -10.70
C LEU A 158 -13.65 -5.09 -11.12
N LEU A 159 -13.43 -4.13 -10.22
CA LEU A 159 -13.69 -2.70 -10.47
C LEU A 159 -12.65 -2.04 -11.36
N ASP A 160 -11.40 -2.52 -11.30
CA ASP A 160 -10.27 -1.95 -12.03
C ASP A 160 -9.94 -2.71 -13.33
N ARG A 161 -10.73 -3.69 -13.73
CA ARG A 161 -10.48 -4.54 -14.90
C ARG A 161 -10.04 -3.78 -16.15
N ASP A 162 -10.72 -2.68 -16.46
CA ASP A 162 -10.44 -1.87 -17.66
C ASP A 162 -9.14 -1.05 -17.53
N ILE A 163 -8.74 -0.75 -16.30
CA ILE A 163 -7.49 -0.06 -15.97
C ILE A 163 -6.35 -1.07 -16.01
N ASP A 164 -6.54 -2.23 -15.38
CA ASP A 164 -5.54 -3.28 -15.25
C ASP A 164 -5.03 -3.81 -16.60
N ASN A 165 -5.89 -3.84 -17.62
CA ASN A 165 -5.51 -4.18 -18.99
C ASN A 165 -4.51 -3.21 -19.63
N LYS A 166 -4.43 -1.97 -19.15
CA LYS A 166 -3.57 -0.91 -19.69
C LYS A 166 -2.23 -0.77 -18.96
N VAL A 167 -2.10 -1.39 -17.80
CA VAL A 167 -0.91 -1.32 -16.95
C VAL A 167 -0.12 -2.62 -17.07
N GLU A 168 1.14 -2.55 -17.49
CA GLU A 168 2.00 -3.71 -17.76
C GLU A 168 2.07 -4.69 -16.57
N ARG A 169 2.18 -4.16 -15.35
CA ARG A 169 2.28 -4.96 -14.12
C ARG A 169 0.99 -5.74 -13.79
N THR A 170 -0.17 -5.22 -14.18
CA THR A 170 -1.48 -5.75 -13.76
C THR A 170 -2.23 -6.47 -14.87
N LYS A 171 -1.79 -6.39 -16.12
CA LYS A 171 -2.43 -7.08 -17.26
C LYS A 171 -2.50 -8.59 -17.13
N SER A 172 -1.63 -9.19 -16.30
CA SER A 172 -1.62 -10.64 -16.02
C SER A 172 -2.59 -11.07 -14.91
N ARG A 173 -3.39 -10.14 -14.38
CA ARG A 173 -4.43 -10.49 -13.38
C ARG A 173 -5.56 -11.29 -14.02
N PRO A 174 -6.19 -12.26 -13.29
CA PRO A 174 -7.15 -13.20 -13.87
C PRO A 174 -8.34 -12.58 -14.61
N PHE A 175 -8.83 -11.40 -14.20
CA PHE A 175 -9.88 -10.70 -14.94
C PHE A 175 -9.34 -9.90 -16.14
N ALA A 176 -8.15 -9.36 -16.02
CA ALA A 176 -7.52 -8.58 -17.08
C ALA A 176 -7.01 -9.50 -18.21
N SER A 177 -6.44 -10.66 -17.87
CA SER A 177 -5.99 -11.69 -18.83
C SER A 177 -7.15 -12.44 -19.49
N GLY A 178 -8.34 -12.46 -18.85
CA GLY A 178 -9.49 -13.22 -19.31
C GLY A 178 -9.55 -14.66 -18.78
N ASP A 179 -8.66 -15.06 -17.87
CA ASP A 179 -8.62 -16.41 -17.28
C ASP A 179 -9.86 -16.68 -16.41
N LEU A 180 -10.51 -15.65 -15.89
CA LEU A 180 -11.75 -15.74 -15.13
C LEU A 180 -12.82 -14.80 -15.68
N ALA A 181 -14.03 -15.33 -15.83
CA ALA A 181 -15.20 -14.51 -16.11
C ALA A 181 -15.60 -13.70 -14.85
N PRO A 182 -16.13 -12.47 -14.99
CA PRO A 182 -16.60 -11.67 -13.86
C PRO A 182 -17.63 -12.39 -12.98
N SER A 183 -18.53 -13.19 -13.57
CA SER A 183 -19.52 -13.99 -12.84
C SER A 183 -18.89 -15.02 -11.92
N GLN A 184 -17.83 -15.69 -12.37
CA GLN A 184 -17.06 -16.64 -11.55
C GLN A 184 -16.39 -15.94 -10.37
N GLY A 185 -15.85 -14.72 -10.60
CA GLY A 185 -15.27 -13.91 -9.55
C GLY A 185 -16.28 -13.45 -8.51
N VAL A 186 -17.50 -13.07 -8.92
CA VAL A 186 -18.59 -12.71 -8.00
C VAL A 186 -19.02 -13.92 -7.17
N CYS A 187 -19.14 -15.10 -7.77
CA CYS A 187 -19.43 -16.34 -7.02
C CYS A 187 -18.32 -16.66 -6.00
N PHE A 188 -17.06 -16.50 -6.39
CA PHE A 188 -15.91 -16.70 -5.51
C PHE A 188 -15.88 -15.70 -4.36
N LEU A 189 -16.17 -14.42 -4.65
CA LEU A 189 -16.34 -13.37 -3.63
C LEU A 189 -17.44 -13.73 -2.65
N GLY A 190 -18.60 -14.17 -3.12
CA GLY A 190 -19.69 -14.63 -2.28
C GLY A 190 -19.28 -15.76 -1.34
N PHE A 191 -18.52 -16.73 -1.85
CA PHE A 191 -17.98 -17.84 -1.05
C PHE A 191 -17.01 -17.32 0.03
N GLN A 192 -16.07 -16.42 -0.30
CA GLN A 192 -15.16 -15.83 0.67
C GLN A 192 -15.89 -15.04 1.75
N LEU A 193 -16.91 -14.25 1.38
CA LEU A 193 -17.74 -13.49 2.32
C LEU A 193 -18.56 -14.38 3.23
N LEU A 194 -19.10 -15.50 2.74
CA LEU A 194 -19.82 -16.48 3.57
C LEU A 194 -18.90 -17.14 4.61
N LEU A 195 -17.69 -17.52 4.22
CA LEU A 195 -16.70 -18.04 5.17
C LEU A 195 -16.28 -16.96 6.18
N GLY A 196 -16.06 -15.72 5.73
CA GLY A 196 -15.77 -14.58 6.59
C GLY A 196 -16.90 -14.28 7.57
N LEU A 197 -18.15 -14.40 7.13
CA LEU A 197 -19.34 -14.30 8.00
C LEU A 197 -19.33 -15.40 9.07
N GLY A 198 -18.98 -16.63 8.71
CA GLY A 198 -18.83 -17.73 9.65
C GLY A 198 -17.83 -17.45 10.76
N ILE A 199 -16.72 -16.79 10.43
CA ILE A 199 -15.73 -16.31 11.43
C ILE A 199 -16.32 -15.16 12.25
N LEU A 200 -16.94 -14.17 11.61
CA LEU A 200 -17.53 -13.00 12.27
C LEU A 200 -18.58 -13.40 13.31
N LEU A 201 -19.40 -14.41 13.02
CA LEU A 201 -20.44 -14.92 13.93
C LEU A 201 -19.88 -15.60 15.19
N GLN A 202 -18.60 -15.97 15.21
CA GLN A 202 -17.94 -16.50 16.40
C GLN A 202 -17.47 -15.42 17.38
N LEU A 203 -17.45 -14.14 16.94
CA LEU A 203 -17.04 -13.02 17.77
C LEU A 203 -18.18 -12.53 18.67
N ASN A 204 -17.88 -11.68 19.63
CA ASN A 204 -18.89 -11.02 20.47
C ASN A 204 -19.74 -10.02 19.65
N ASN A 205 -20.92 -9.65 20.18
CA ASN A 205 -21.89 -8.81 19.45
C ASN A 205 -21.31 -7.43 19.05
N PHE A 206 -20.52 -6.81 19.93
CA PHE A 206 -19.86 -5.54 19.61
C PHE A 206 -18.88 -5.69 18.43
N SER A 207 -18.04 -6.73 18.46
CA SER A 207 -17.09 -7.03 17.39
C SER A 207 -17.76 -7.43 16.08
N ARG A 208 -18.95 -8.05 16.12
CA ARG A 208 -19.73 -8.34 14.90
C ARG A 208 -20.13 -7.07 14.17
N VAL A 209 -20.65 -6.08 14.90
CA VAL A 209 -21.03 -4.78 14.32
C VAL A 209 -19.80 -4.05 13.80
N LEU A 210 -18.73 -4.01 14.62
CA LEU A 210 -17.47 -3.37 14.24
C LEU A 210 -16.81 -4.05 13.04
N GLY A 211 -16.84 -5.38 12.97
CA GLY A 211 -16.31 -6.13 11.84
C GLY A 211 -17.13 -5.94 10.57
N ALA A 212 -18.46 -5.96 10.68
CA ALA A 212 -19.34 -5.69 9.55
C ALA A 212 -19.14 -4.28 8.97
N SER A 213 -18.90 -3.27 9.83
CA SER A 213 -18.64 -1.90 9.38
C SER A 213 -17.36 -1.76 8.55
N SER A 214 -16.36 -2.64 8.73
CA SER A 214 -15.15 -2.65 7.91
C SER A 214 -15.41 -2.89 6.42
N LEU A 215 -16.49 -3.60 6.09
CA LEU A 215 -16.86 -3.85 4.70
C LEU A 215 -17.14 -2.56 3.92
N LEU A 216 -17.66 -1.52 4.60
CA LEU A 216 -17.85 -0.20 3.98
C LEU A 216 -16.52 0.38 3.49
N LEU A 217 -15.46 0.23 4.27
CA LEU A 217 -14.11 0.68 3.92
C LEU A 217 -13.54 -0.18 2.78
N VAL A 218 -13.70 -1.51 2.87
CA VAL A 218 -13.18 -2.44 1.85
C VAL A 218 -13.80 -2.19 0.49
N PHE A 219 -15.13 -2.02 0.42
CA PHE A 219 -15.83 -1.82 -0.85
C PHE A 219 -15.64 -0.41 -1.43
N SER A 220 -15.44 0.61 -0.60
CA SER A 220 -15.22 1.98 -1.07
C SER A 220 -13.74 2.28 -1.40
N TYR A 221 -12.79 1.52 -0.87
CA TYR A 221 -11.36 1.72 -1.11
C TYR A 221 -10.97 1.82 -2.61
N PRO A 222 -11.39 0.91 -3.52
CA PRO A 222 -11.00 0.99 -4.93
C PRO A 222 -11.44 2.27 -5.62
N LEU A 223 -12.49 2.93 -5.10
CA LEU A 223 -13.00 4.18 -5.66
C LEU A 223 -12.12 5.38 -5.25
N MET A 224 -11.40 5.29 -4.13
CA MET A 224 -10.64 6.42 -3.57
C MET A 224 -9.59 6.96 -4.53
N LYS A 225 -8.90 6.12 -5.29
CA LYS A 225 -7.89 6.53 -6.28
C LYS A 225 -8.48 7.33 -7.47
N ARG A 226 -9.81 7.33 -7.64
CA ARG A 226 -10.50 8.16 -8.64
C ARG A 226 -10.84 9.54 -8.09
N PHE A 227 -11.08 9.66 -6.77
CA PHE A 227 -11.56 10.88 -6.14
C PHE A 227 -10.47 11.68 -5.44
N THR A 228 -9.50 11.02 -4.79
CA THR A 228 -8.50 11.67 -3.94
C THR A 228 -7.08 11.28 -4.30
N PHE A 229 -6.11 12.16 -3.96
CA PHE A 229 -4.68 11.84 -4.02
C PHE A 229 -4.17 11.10 -2.77
N TRP A 230 -5.07 10.74 -1.83
CA TRP A 230 -4.77 10.06 -0.58
C TRP A 230 -5.34 8.63 -0.49
N PRO A 231 -5.35 7.83 -1.57
CA PRO A 231 -5.86 6.46 -1.50
C PRO A 231 -5.06 5.60 -0.50
N GLN A 232 -3.76 5.89 -0.30
CA GLN A 232 -2.89 5.20 0.64
C GLN A 232 -3.29 5.44 2.11
N ALA A 233 -3.77 6.63 2.45
CA ALA A 233 -4.30 6.91 3.79
C ALA A 233 -5.59 6.12 4.03
N TYR A 234 -6.47 6.06 3.03
CA TYR A 234 -7.69 5.26 3.10
C TYR A 234 -7.40 3.76 3.20
N LEU A 235 -6.36 3.28 2.49
CA LEU A 235 -5.85 1.92 2.62
C LEU A 235 -5.38 1.67 4.06
N GLY A 236 -4.66 2.63 4.66
CA GLY A 236 -4.22 2.57 6.05
C GLY A 236 -5.39 2.41 7.01
N LEU A 237 -6.47 3.17 6.86
CA LEU A 237 -7.69 3.01 7.66
C LEU A 237 -8.27 1.61 7.49
N THR A 238 -8.36 1.11 6.26
CA THR A 238 -8.98 -0.17 5.94
C THR A 238 -8.17 -1.36 6.45
N PHE A 239 -6.86 -1.39 6.18
CA PHE A 239 -6.00 -2.52 6.53
C PHE A 239 -5.82 -2.66 8.04
N ASN A 240 -5.73 -1.53 8.74
CA ASN A 240 -5.46 -1.54 10.18
C ASN A 240 -6.73 -1.61 11.03
N TRP A 241 -7.93 -1.68 10.42
CA TRP A 241 -9.20 -1.87 11.15
C TRP A 241 -9.18 -3.08 12.07
N GLY A 242 -8.37 -4.07 11.71
CA GLY A 242 -8.12 -5.26 12.51
C GLY A 242 -7.55 -4.97 13.90
N ALA A 243 -6.85 -3.85 14.11
CA ALA A 243 -6.38 -3.44 15.42
C ALA A 243 -7.56 -3.14 16.36
N LEU A 244 -8.56 -2.41 15.88
CA LEU A 244 -9.78 -2.12 16.64
C LEU A 244 -10.57 -3.40 16.92
N LEU A 245 -10.69 -4.25 15.91
CA LEU A 245 -11.49 -5.48 15.99
C LEU A 245 -10.87 -6.52 16.91
N GLY A 246 -9.54 -6.71 16.87
CA GLY A 246 -8.82 -7.63 17.71
C GLY A 246 -8.95 -7.27 19.20
N TRP A 247 -8.78 -6.01 19.56
CA TRP A 247 -8.99 -5.51 20.91
C TRP A 247 -10.45 -5.73 21.37
N ALA A 248 -11.42 -5.28 20.54
CA ALA A 248 -12.84 -5.39 20.84
C ALA A 248 -13.29 -6.82 21.09
N THR A 249 -12.66 -7.79 20.38
CA THR A 249 -13.00 -9.21 20.53
C THR A 249 -12.58 -9.76 21.89
N ILE A 250 -11.46 -9.32 22.43
CA ILE A 250 -10.94 -9.78 23.73
C ILE A 250 -11.59 -9.01 24.89
N LYS A 251 -11.70 -7.69 24.77
CA LYS A 251 -12.19 -6.81 25.88
C LYS A 251 -13.69 -6.56 25.84
N GLY A 252 -14.38 -6.85 24.73
CA GLY A 252 -15.83 -6.56 24.56
C GLY A 252 -16.18 -5.09 24.37
N SER A 253 -15.19 -4.19 24.43
CA SER A 253 -15.33 -2.74 24.26
C SER A 253 -14.06 -2.16 23.65
N LEU A 254 -14.06 -0.87 23.29
CA LEU A 254 -12.85 -0.17 22.89
C LEU A 254 -12.37 0.73 24.04
N ASP A 255 -11.06 0.69 24.30
CA ASP A 255 -10.38 1.70 25.10
C ASP A 255 -9.63 2.65 24.14
N PRO A 256 -10.15 3.85 23.90
CA PRO A 256 -9.53 4.79 22.98
C PRO A 256 -8.11 5.20 23.35
N ALA A 257 -7.78 5.24 24.65
CA ALA A 257 -6.47 5.65 25.12
C ALA A 257 -5.37 4.67 24.69
N VAL A 258 -5.70 3.39 24.63
CA VAL A 258 -4.77 2.33 24.20
C VAL A 258 -4.88 2.10 22.70
N ILE A 259 -6.09 1.87 22.17
CA ILE A 259 -6.21 1.32 20.84
C ILE A 259 -6.06 2.36 19.72
N LEU A 260 -6.42 3.65 19.96
CA LEU A 260 -6.25 4.67 18.92
C LEU A 260 -4.78 4.98 18.62
N PRO A 261 -3.86 5.06 19.59
CA PRO A 261 -2.45 5.19 19.29
C PRO A 261 -1.91 4.02 18.47
N LEU A 262 -2.29 2.77 18.76
CA LEU A 262 -1.89 1.61 17.97
C LEU A 262 -2.43 1.69 16.53
N TYR A 263 -3.71 2.00 16.39
CA TYR A 263 -4.37 2.13 15.10
C TYR A 263 -3.75 3.24 14.24
N THR A 264 -3.50 4.41 14.83
CA THR A 264 -2.87 5.53 14.12
C THR A 264 -1.42 5.24 13.75
N ALA A 265 -0.65 4.58 14.63
CA ALA A 265 0.71 4.15 14.34
C ALA A 265 0.75 3.23 13.11
N ALA A 266 -0.16 2.27 13.04
CA ALA A 266 -0.27 1.36 11.92
C ALA A 266 -0.70 2.06 10.62
N ILE A 267 -1.58 3.08 10.69
CA ILE A 267 -1.94 3.93 9.53
C ILE A 267 -0.72 4.69 9.02
N TRP A 268 0.06 5.32 9.91
CA TRP A 268 1.30 6.02 9.53
C TRP A 268 2.32 5.07 8.88
N CYS A 269 2.46 3.87 9.44
CA CYS A 269 3.32 2.84 8.86
C CYS A 269 2.84 2.44 7.45
N THR A 270 1.53 2.30 7.24
CA THR A 270 0.95 2.04 5.92
C THR A 270 1.27 3.16 4.93
N LEU A 271 1.17 4.41 5.35
CA LEU A 271 1.53 5.55 4.51
C LEU A 271 3.02 5.52 4.11
N VAL A 272 3.91 5.09 5.00
CA VAL A 272 5.34 4.94 4.68
C VAL A 272 5.54 3.92 3.57
N TYR A 273 5.17 2.65 3.80
CA TYR A 273 5.49 1.59 2.85
C TYR A 273 4.69 1.69 1.54
N ASP A 274 3.43 2.10 1.61
CA ASP A 274 2.58 2.17 0.42
C ASP A 274 2.90 3.39 -0.46
N THR A 275 3.38 4.49 0.13
CA THR A 275 3.93 5.62 -0.65
C THR A 275 5.19 5.20 -1.41
N ILE A 276 6.09 4.45 -0.78
CA ILE A 276 7.29 3.90 -1.45
C ILE A 276 6.85 2.98 -2.60
N TYR A 277 5.90 2.10 -2.34
CA TYR A 277 5.38 1.17 -3.32
C TYR A 277 4.70 1.87 -4.51
N ALA A 278 3.94 2.94 -4.25
CA ALA A 278 3.24 3.71 -5.28
C ALA A 278 4.19 4.39 -6.28
N HIS A 279 5.47 4.57 -5.94
CA HIS A 279 6.45 5.09 -6.90
C HIS A 279 6.77 4.13 -8.05
N GLN A 280 6.50 2.83 -7.90
CA GLN A 280 6.66 1.85 -8.97
C GLN A 280 5.67 2.05 -10.12
N ASP A 281 4.47 2.53 -9.79
CA ASP A 281 3.38 2.72 -10.76
C ASP A 281 3.21 4.19 -11.19
N LYS A 282 4.08 5.12 -10.73
CA LYS A 282 3.93 6.56 -10.91
C LYS A 282 3.75 7.00 -12.36
N GLU A 283 4.51 6.41 -13.29
CA GLU A 283 4.44 6.75 -14.72
C GLU A 283 3.15 6.22 -15.35
N ASP A 284 2.70 5.05 -14.95
CA ASP A 284 1.47 4.45 -15.46
C ASP A 284 0.23 5.13 -14.86
N ASP A 285 0.27 5.50 -13.58
CA ASP A 285 -0.78 6.30 -12.92
C ASP A 285 -1.03 7.62 -13.66
N LEU A 286 0.04 8.29 -14.12
CA LEU A 286 -0.07 9.51 -14.93
C LEU A 286 -0.77 9.27 -16.26
N LYS A 287 -0.44 8.18 -16.97
CA LYS A 287 -1.02 7.85 -18.27
C LYS A 287 -2.49 7.51 -18.17
N VAL A 288 -2.90 6.85 -17.10
CA VAL A 288 -4.29 6.36 -16.89
C VAL A 288 -5.15 7.37 -16.14
N GLY A 289 -4.56 8.44 -15.60
CA GLY A 289 -5.26 9.47 -14.83
C GLY A 289 -5.68 9.03 -13.43
N VAL A 290 -4.99 8.04 -12.84
CA VAL A 290 -5.19 7.59 -11.47
C VAL A 290 -4.43 8.51 -10.51
N LYS A 291 -5.05 8.82 -9.36
CA LYS A 291 -4.47 9.69 -8.34
C LYS A 291 -3.73 8.88 -7.30
N SER A 292 -2.50 9.30 -6.93
CA SER A 292 -1.71 8.68 -5.87
C SER A 292 -0.90 9.71 -5.08
N ILE A 293 -0.47 9.35 -3.87
CA ILE A 293 0.41 10.17 -3.04
C ILE A 293 1.77 10.38 -3.72
N ALA A 294 2.28 9.39 -4.47
CA ALA A 294 3.53 9.50 -5.23
C ALA A 294 3.48 10.63 -6.26
N LEU A 295 2.34 10.84 -6.90
CA LEU A 295 2.11 11.98 -7.80
C LEU A 295 2.03 13.31 -7.06
N ARG A 296 1.40 13.32 -5.85
CA ARG A 296 1.19 14.53 -5.07
C ARG A 296 2.48 15.07 -4.46
N PHE A 297 3.32 14.19 -3.91
CA PHE A 297 4.51 14.62 -3.16
C PHE A 297 5.73 14.90 -4.05
N GLY A 298 5.82 14.25 -5.21
CA GLY A 298 6.92 14.47 -6.14
C GLY A 298 8.28 14.38 -5.45
N ASP A 299 9.07 15.44 -5.51
CA ASP A 299 10.43 15.51 -4.95
C ASP A 299 10.45 15.58 -3.41
N SER A 300 9.33 15.98 -2.78
CA SER A 300 9.21 16.06 -1.32
C SER A 300 8.88 14.71 -0.66
N THR A 301 8.78 13.62 -1.43
CA THR A 301 8.36 12.29 -0.94
C THR A 301 9.20 11.81 0.25
N LYS A 302 10.53 11.99 0.22
CA LYS A 302 11.42 11.55 1.31
C LYS A 302 11.10 12.23 2.64
N GLN A 303 10.80 13.53 2.60
CA GLN A 303 10.44 14.32 3.79
C GLN A 303 9.12 13.83 4.39
N TRP A 304 8.10 13.60 3.55
CA TRP A 304 6.81 13.10 3.99
C TRP A 304 6.90 11.68 4.58
N ILE A 305 7.64 10.78 3.95
CA ILE A 305 7.87 9.42 4.46
C ILE A 305 8.58 9.47 5.82
N SER A 306 9.59 10.34 5.99
CA SER A 306 10.29 10.53 7.27
C SER A 306 9.35 11.06 8.35
N ALA A 307 8.48 12.02 8.02
CA ALA A 307 7.48 12.56 8.94
C ALA A 307 6.45 11.48 9.36
N PHE A 308 5.95 10.69 8.42
CA PHE A 308 5.04 9.57 8.72
C PHE A 308 5.73 8.50 9.58
N GLY A 309 7.01 8.20 9.30
CA GLY A 309 7.79 7.27 10.12
C GLY A 309 7.94 7.75 11.57
N ALA A 310 8.28 9.03 11.75
CA ALA A 310 8.38 9.64 13.08
C ALA A 310 7.02 9.63 13.81
N ALA A 311 5.93 9.96 13.11
CA ALA A 311 4.58 9.90 13.66
C ALA A 311 4.17 8.47 14.06
N SER A 312 4.55 7.45 13.26
CA SER A 312 4.32 6.05 13.59
C SER A 312 5.02 5.64 14.88
N VAL A 313 6.32 5.95 14.99
CA VAL A 313 7.11 5.65 16.21
C VAL A 313 6.55 6.38 17.43
N GLY A 314 6.21 7.67 17.31
CA GLY A 314 5.60 8.46 18.39
C GLY A 314 4.26 7.87 18.84
N SER A 315 3.42 7.43 17.91
CA SER A 315 2.14 6.79 18.21
C SER A 315 2.32 5.42 18.90
N LEU A 316 3.33 4.63 18.48
CA LEU A 316 3.68 3.37 19.17
C LEU A 316 4.19 3.60 20.59
N ALA A 317 5.03 4.62 20.81
CA ALA A 317 5.51 4.99 22.14
C ALA A 317 4.34 5.39 23.04
N LEU A 318 3.37 6.17 22.51
CA LEU A 318 2.16 6.53 23.24
C LEU A 318 1.30 5.29 23.55
N ASN A 319 1.17 4.36 22.60
CA ASN A 319 0.46 3.10 22.85
C ASN A 319 1.11 2.29 23.99
N GLY A 320 2.46 2.14 23.97
CA GLY A 320 3.20 1.43 25.00
C GLY A 320 2.99 2.06 26.40
N TYR A 321 3.03 3.38 26.46
CA TYR A 321 2.76 4.12 27.70
C TYR A 321 1.32 3.92 28.20
N SER A 322 0.32 4.04 27.29
CA SER A 322 -1.09 3.89 27.66
C SER A 322 -1.49 2.45 28.00
N ALA A 323 -0.78 1.46 27.47
CA ALA A 323 -1.00 0.05 27.74
C ALA A 323 -0.20 -0.46 28.95
N GLU A 324 0.55 0.41 29.64
CA GLU A 324 1.41 0.06 30.78
C GLU A 324 2.46 -1.03 30.45
N ILE A 325 2.94 -1.06 29.17
CA ILE A 325 3.92 -2.04 28.68
C ILE A 325 5.36 -1.53 28.89
N ALA A 326 5.53 -0.31 29.38
CA ALA A 326 6.84 0.33 29.55
C ALA A 326 7.57 -0.16 30.79
#